data_b2a701fdc8c2141b5f27ae3cf28e584e
#
_entry.id   b2a701fdc8c2141b5f27ae3cf28e584e
#
_cell.length_a   1.000
_cell.length_b   1.000
_cell.length_c   1.000
_cell.angle_alpha   90.00
_cell.angle_beta   90.00
_cell.angle_gamma   90.00
#
_symmetry.space_group_name_H-M   'P 1'
#
loop_
_entity.id
_entity.type
_entity.pdbx_description
1 polymer ?
#
loop_
_entity_poly.entity_id
_entity_poly.type
_entity_poly.pdbx_seq_one_letter_code
_entity_poly.pdbx_strand_id
1 'polypeptide(L)'
;MNTSSILLVEDHAGFAKALLNMLAQNPNLQVVAVAESGEAALRYLRESRVDLVVLDYSLPDMSGVALLEKLQAEYPDLPCAMLSGHLSLQHARRALELGARGYMIKDDPLGILNGLPRILRGEIYVSEELRSLGSSDLQADLM
;
A
#
# COMPACT_ATOMS: atom_id res chain seq x y z
N MET A 1 -1.98 19.88 -13.69
CA MET A 1 -2.22 18.49 -13.32
C MET A 1 -1.52 18.15 -12.03
N ASN A 2 -2.25 17.53 -11.14
CA ASN A 2 -1.68 17.23 -9.83
C ASN A 2 -0.99 15.88 -9.83
N THR A 3 0.24 15.88 -9.36
CA THR A 3 0.98 14.65 -9.13
C THR A 3 0.71 14.20 -7.70
N SER A 4 0.34 12.94 -7.54
CA SER A 4 0.11 12.36 -6.21
C SER A 4 1.42 11.85 -5.64
N SER A 5 1.70 12.21 -4.40
CA SER A 5 2.93 11.81 -3.71
C SER A 5 2.71 10.53 -2.91
N ILE A 6 3.66 9.62 -3.04
CA ILE A 6 3.59 8.31 -2.41
C ILE A 6 4.82 8.11 -1.53
N LEU A 7 4.58 7.65 -0.30
CA LEU A 7 5.64 7.13 0.56
C LEU A 7 5.62 5.62 0.42
N LEU A 8 6.73 5.05 -0.01
CA LEU A 8 6.88 3.59 -0.08
C LEU A 8 7.63 3.11 1.15
N VAL A 9 7.04 2.17 1.89
CA VAL A 9 7.65 1.58 3.07
C VAL A 9 8.04 0.15 2.73
N GLU A 10 9.33 -0.06 2.46
CA GLU A 10 9.84 -1.32 1.93
C GLU A 10 11.32 -1.44 2.26
N ASP A 11 11.72 -2.56 2.89
CA ASP A 11 13.11 -2.78 3.26
C ASP A 11 13.91 -3.56 2.20
N HIS A 12 13.23 -4.19 1.24
CA HIS A 12 13.90 -4.93 0.18
C HIS A 12 14.27 -3.98 -0.96
N ALA A 13 15.55 -3.59 -1.00
CA ALA A 13 16.03 -2.57 -1.93
C ALA A 13 15.77 -2.90 -3.41
N GLY A 14 15.92 -4.17 -3.79
CA GLY A 14 15.69 -4.59 -5.16
C GLY A 14 14.25 -4.41 -5.62
N PHE A 15 13.31 -4.78 -4.77
CA PHE A 15 11.89 -4.60 -5.08
C PHE A 15 11.53 -3.12 -5.12
N ALA A 16 12.03 -2.34 -4.14
CA ALA A 16 11.76 -0.91 -4.10
C ALA A 16 12.23 -0.22 -5.37
N LYS A 17 13.45 -0.55 -5.83
CA LYS A 17 14.00 0.03 -7.05
C LYS A 17 13.17 -0.35 -8.29
N ALA A 18 12.78 -1.61 -8.39
CA ALA A 18 11.96 -2.07 -9.50
C ALA A 18 10.61 -1.35 -9.53
N LEU A 19 10.00 -1.19 -8.38
CA LEU A 19 8.71 -0.50 -8.27
C LEU A 19 8.85 0.98 -8.62
N LEU A 20 9.93 1.63 -8.16
CA LEU A 20 10.20 3.02 -8.50
C LEU A 20 10.32 3.21 -10.02
N ASN A 21 11.07 2.32 -10.68
CA ASN A 21 11.24 2.39 -12.12
C ASN A 21 9.93 2.21 -12.85
N MET A 22 9.10 1.31 -12.38
CA MET A 22 7.81 1.02 -12.97
C MET A 22 6.86 2.21 -12.83
N LEU A 23 6.79 2.78 -11.62
CA LEU A 23 5.90 3.90 -11.35
C LEU A 23 6.36 5.20 -12.00
N ALA A 24 7.65 5.32 -12.30
CA ALA A 24 8.18 6.50 -12.99
C ALA A 24 7.55 6.71 -14.37
N GLN A 25 6.96 5.67 -14.95
CA GLN A 25 6.30 5.77 -16.24
C GLN A 25 4.94 6.46 -16.17
N ASN A 26 4.40 6.61 -14.96
CA ASN A 26 3.14 7.32 -14.77
C ASN A 26 3.41 8.72 -14.22
N PRO A 27 3.23 9.78 -15.04
CA PRO A 27 3.55 11.14 -14.62
C PRO A 27 2.66 11.68 -13.50
N ASN A 28 1.55 11.00 -13.22
CA ASN A 28 0.63 11.42 -12.17
C ASN A 28 0.98 10.85 -10.80
N LEU A 29 1.97 9.97 -10.74
CA LEU A 29 2.41 9.34 -9.50
C LEU A 29 3.89 9.66 -9.25
N GLN A 30 4.22 9.97 -8.01
CA GLN A 30 5.61 10.21 -7.64
C GLN A 30 5.90 9.58 -6.28
N VAL A 31 6.85 8.66 -6.25
CA VAL A 31 7.35 8.15 -4.98
C VAL A 31 8.35 9.16 -4.45
N VAL A 32 7.96 9.87 -3.39
CA VAL A 32 8.77 10.96 -2.85
C VAL A 32 9.82 10.49 -1.86
N ALA A 33 9.64 9.31 -1.29
CA ALA A 33 10.60 8.73 -0.36
C ALA A 33 10.37 7.23 -0.23
N VAL A 34 11.43 6.52 0.13
CA VAL A 34 11.37 5.11 0.48
C VAL A 34 11.86 4.99 1.92
N ALA A 35 10.99 4.52 2.80
CA ALA A 35 11.35 4.24 4.19
C ALA A 35 11.62 2.75 4.34
N GLU A 36 12.72 2.39 4.98
CA GLU A 36 13.14 0.99 5.09
C GLU A 36 12.59 0.29 6.33
N SER A 37 11.81 0.99 7.13
CA SER A 37 11.25 0.44 8.36
C SER A 37 9.98 1.20 8.73
N GLY A 38 9.21 0.64 9.65
CA GLY A 38 8.03 1.33 10.17
C GLY A 38 8.40 2.61 10.90
N GLU A 39 9.47 2.57 11.70
CA GLU A 39 9.94 3.74 12.43
C GLU A 39 10.38 4.85 11.49
N ALA A 40 11.09 4.50 10.41
CA ALA A 40 11.50 5.49 9.41
C ALA A 40 10.29 6.12 8.73
N ALA A 41 9.25 5.33 8.46
CA ALA A 41 8.02 5.84 7.86
C ALA A 41 7.33 6.84 8.78
N LEU A 42 7.19 6.50 10.05
CA LEU A 42 6.56 7.38 11.04
C LEU A 42 7.33 8.68 11.18
N ARG A 43 8.66 8.59 11.18
CA ARG A 43 9.53 9.75 11.29
C ARG A 43 9.37 10.67 10.08
N TYR A 44 9.31 10.09 8.88
CA TYR A 44 9.13 10.86 7.65
C TYR A 44 7.79 11.62 7.67
N LEU A 45 6.73 10.96 8.12
CA LEU A 45 5.38 11.55 8.11
C LEU A 45 5.20 12.65 9.16
N ARG A 46 6.06 12.71 10.17
CA ARG A 46 6.03 13.82 11.13
C ARG A 46 6.44 15.14 10.49
N GLU A 47 7.25 15.07 9.45
CA GLU A 47 7.82 16.26 8.82
C GLU A 47 7.33 16.52 7.40
N SER A 48 6.67 15.54 6.79
CA SER A 48 6.28 15.64 5.38
C SER A 48 4.90 15.07 5.16
N ARG A 49 4.18 15.63 4.20
CA ARG A 49 2.85 15.14 3.82
C ARG A 49 2.95 14.31 2.56
N VAL A 50 2.16 13.25 2.49
CA VAL A 50 2.04 12.45 1.28
C VAL A 50 0.56 12.16 1.03
N ASP A 51 0.26 11.76 -0.19
CA ASP A 51 -1.12 11.46 -0.58
C ASP A 51 -1.48 10.00 -0.35
N LEU A 52 -0.49 9.13 -0.27
CA LEU A 52 -0.71 7.69 -0.12
C LEU A 52 0.53 7.05 0.51
N VAL A 53 0.31 6.11 1.41
CA VAL A 53 1.39 5.25 1.93
C VAL A 53 1.19 3.85 1.38
N VAL A 54 2.23 3.32 0.74
CA VAL A 54 2.26 1.94 0.26
C VAL A 54 3.25 1.21 1.15
N LEU A 55 2.77 0.21 1.90
CA LEU A 55 3.61 -0.42 2.91
C LEU A 55 3.63 -1.94 2.79
N ASP A 56 4.82 -2.51 3.02
CA ASP A 56 5.02 -3.95 3.02
C ASP A 56 4.34 -4.58 4.24
N TYR A 57 3.77 -5.74 4.06
CA TYR A 57 3.17 -6.51 5.15
C TYR A 57 4.23 -6.92 6.17
N SER A 58 5.47 -7.14 5.73
CA SER A 58 6.58 -7.56 6.61
C SER A 58 7.70 -6.53 6.59
N LEU A 59 7.92 -5.87 7.71
CA LEU A 59 8.99 -4.90 7.87
C LEU A 59 9.97 -5.40 8.94
N PRO A 60 11.22 -4.88 8.97
CA PRO A 60 12.21 -5.41 9.90
C PRO A 60 11.92 -5.13 11.37
N ASP A 61 11.28 -4.01 11.68
CA ASP A 61 11.06 -3.57 13.06
C ASP A 61 9.63 -3.79 13.56
N MET A 62 8.68 -3.99 12.65
CA MET A 62 7.30 -4.23 13.02
C MET A 62 6.56 -4.83 11.84
N SER A 63 5.41 -5.44 12.06
CA SER A 63 4.58 -5.91 10.95
C SER A 63 3.94 -4.72 10.26
N GLY A 64 3.60 -4.90 8.97
CA GLY A 64 2.84 -3.88 8.25
C GLY A 64 1.50 -3.60 8.91
N VAL A 65 0.90 -4.63 9.51
CA VAL A 65 -0.37 -4.47 10.24
C VAL A 65 -0.20 -3.52 11.43
N ALA A 66 0.89 -3.68 12.18
CA ALA A 66 1.16 -2.79 13.33
C ALA A 66 1.37 -1.35 12.86
N LEU A 67 2.09 -1.17 11.75
CA LEU A 67 2.29 0.17 11.20
C LEU A 67 0.97 0.75 10.70
N LEU A 68 0.16 -0.05 10.02
CA LEU A 68 -1.14 0.37 9.53
C LEU A 68 -2.03 0.87 10.68
N GLU A 69 -2.04 0.16 11.80
CA GLU A 69 -2.82 0.57 12.97
C GLU A 69 -2.37 1.93 13.50
N LYS A 70 -1.05 2.15 13.56
CA LYS A 70 -0.51 3.43 14.00
C LYS A 70 -0.87 4.55 13.03
N LEU A 71 -0.79 4.28 11.73
CA LEU A 71 -1.12 5.28 10.71
C LEU A 71 -2.59 5.65 10.74
N GLN A 72 -3.47 4.67 10.93
CA GLN A 72 -4.90 4.93 11.02
C GLN A 72 -5.25 5.77 12.26
N ALA A 73 -4.53 5.54 13.36
CA ALA A 73 -4.76 6.30 14.58
C ALA A 73 -4.27 7.75 14.48
N GLU A 74 -3.08 7.94 13.88
CA GLU A 74 -2.45 9.27 13.80
C GLU A 74 -2.86 10.08 12.58
N TYR A 75 -3.14 9.40 11.46
CA TYR A 75 -3.47 10.04 10.19
C TYR A 75 -4.70 9.37 9.57
N PRO A 76 -5.88 9.53 10.17
CA PRO A 76 -7.06 8.78 9.73
C PRO A 76 -7.52 9.06 8.31
N ASP A 77 -7.14 10.21 7.76
CA ASP A 77 -7.51 10.56 6.39
C ASP A 77 -6.47 10.16 5.34
N LEU A 78 -5.34 9.64 5.79
CA LEU A 78 -4.25 9.24 4.89
C LEU A 78 -4.50 7.82 4.37
N PRO A 79 -4.75 7.64 3.06
CA PRO A 79 -4.96 6.30 2.53
C PRO A 79 -3.68 5.48 2.59
N CYS A 80 -3.83 4.21 2.93
CA CYS A 80 -2.73 3.25 3.02
C CYS A 80 -3.06 2.03 2.18
N ALA A 81 -2.08 1.53 1.45
CA ALA A 81 -2.21 0.31 0.65
C ALA A 81 -1.13 -0.68 1.06
N MET A 82 -1.52 -1.92 1.25
CA MET A 82 -0.61 -2.98 1.67
C MET A 82 -0.01 -3.70 0.47
N LEU A 83 1.28 -4.00 0.56
CA LEU A 83 1.98 -4.86 -0.40
C LEU A 83 2.38 -6.15 0.30
N SER A 84 2.22 -7.28 -0.36
CA SER A 84 2.60 -8.57 0.22
C SER A 84 3.19 -9.49 -0.83
N GLY A 85 4.17 -10.27 -0.43
CA GLY A 85 4.68 -11.36 -1.24
C GLY A 85 3.82 -12.61 -1.18
N HIS A 86 2.78 -12.60 -0.36
CA HIS A 86 1.93 -13.77 -0.13
C HIS A 86 0.50 -13.56 -0.59
N LEU A 87 -0.03 -14.55 -1.30
CA LEU A 87 -1.41 -14.56 -1.75
C LEU A 87 -2.27 -15.12 -0.61
N SER A 88 -2.65 -14.26 0.32
CA SER A 88 -3.39 -14.64 1.52
C SER A 88 -4.65 -13.84 1.70
N LEU A 89 -5.81 -14.52 1.64
CA LEU A 89 -7.11 -13.90 1.90
C LEU A 89 -7.22 -13.41 3.33
N GLN A 90 -6.65 -14.15 4.27
CA GLN A 90 -6.65 -13.77 5.68
C GLN A 90 -5.94 -12.45 5.91
N HIS A 91 -4.77 -12.30 5.29
CA HIS A 91 -3.99 -11.06 5.41
C HIS A 91 -4.72 -9.89 4.75
N ALA A 92 -5.31 -10.14 3.58
CA ALA A 92 -6.03 -9.10 2.87
C ALA A 92 -7.24 -8.62 3.68
N ARG A 93 -8.01 -9.55 4.23
CA ARG A 93 -9.15 -9.21 5.10
C ARG A 93 -8.71 -8.39 6.30
N ARG A 94 -7.66 -8.85 6.97
CA ARG A 94 -7.15 -8.16 8.14
C ARG A 94 -6.77 -6.73 7.82
N ALA A 95 -6.05 -6.55 6.72
CA ALA A 95 -5.63 -5.21 6.29
C ALA A 95 -6.84 -4.32 6.01
N LEU A 96 -7.82 -4.82 5.28
CA LEU A 96 -9.03 -4.04 4.97
C LEU A 96 -9.84 -3.71 6.21
N GLU A 97 -9.96 -4.65 7.14
CA GLU A 97 -10.65 -4.41 8.41
C GLU A 97 -9.99 -3.30 9.22
N LEU A 98 -8.68 -3.20 9.12
CA LEU A 98 -7.91 -2.17 9.82
C LEU A 98 -7.86 -0.85 9.06
N GLY A 99 -8.54 -0.75 7.94
CA GLY A 99 -8.66 0.50 7.21
C GLY A 99 -7.79 0.67 6.00
N ALA A 100 -7.04 -0.36 5.60
CA ALA A 100 -6.27 -0.28 4.35
C ALA A 100 -7.23 -0.10 3.17
N ARG A 101 -6.83 0.72 2.22
CA ARG A 101 -7.61 0.94 1.00
C ARG A 101 -7.17 0.03 -0.14
N GLY A 102 -6.12 -0.76 0.08
CA GLY A 102 -5.65 -1.68 -0.94
C GLY A 102 -4.84 -2.81 -0.36
N TYR A 103 -4.86 -3.93 -1.08
CA TYR A 103 -3.98 -5.05 -0.79
C TYR A 103 -3.50 -5.59 -2.13
N MET A 104 -2.21 -5.43 -2.39
CA MET A 104 -1.60 -5.77 -3.67
C MET A 104 -0.50 -6.79 -3.48
N ILE A 105 -0.28 -7.59 -4.51
CA ILE A 105 0.71 -8.67 -4.48
C ILE A 105 1.97 -8.21 -5.21
N LYS A 106 3.13 -8.40 -4.59
CA LYS A 106 4.41 -7.97 -5.17
C LYS A 106 4.70 -8.59 -6.53
N ASP A 107 4.21 -9.81 -6.77
CA ASP A 107 4.41 -10.51 -8.04
C ASP A 107 3.47 -10.04 -9.15
N ASP A 108 2.60 -9.07 -8.86
CA ASP A 108 1.62 -8.58 -9.82
C ASP A 108 1.85 -7.09 -10.10
N PRO A 109 2.89 -6.75 -10.87
CA PRO A 109 3.20 -5.34 -11.15
C PRO A 109 2.09 -4.59 -11.87
N LEU A 110 1.38 -5.24 -12.78
CA LEU A 110 0.27 -4.60 -13.48
C LEU A 110 -0.87 -4.28 -12.51
N GLY A 111 -1.12 -5.16 -11.55
CA GLY A 111 -2.11 -4.90 -10.51
C GLY A 111 -1.73 -3.69 -9.66
N ILE A 112 -0.45 -3.54 -9.34
CA ILE A 112 0.02 -2.40 -8.58
C ILE A 112 -0.17 -1.12 -9.39
N LEU A 113 0.26 -1.12 -10.66
CA LEU A 113 0.12 0.04 -11.55
C LEU A 113 -1.34 0.46 -11.72
N ASN A 114 -2.24 -0.50 -11.83
CA ASN A 114 -3.66 -0.21 -12.03
C ASN A 114 -4.35 0.15 -10.71
N GLY A 115 -3.89 -0.42 -9.62
CA GLY A 115 -4.52 -0.23 -8.32
C GLY A 115 -4.26 1.12 -7.68
N LEU A 116 -3.02 1.62 -7.79
CA LEU A 116 -2.65 2.86 -7.11
C LEU A 116 -3.49 4.06 -7.53
N PRO A 117 -3.73 4.30 -8.83
CA PRO A 117 -4.59 5.41 -9.21
C PRO A 117 -6.03 5.27 -8.68
N ARG A 118 -6.53 4.04 -8.61
CA ARG A 118 -7.89 3.79 -8.12
C ARG A 118 -7.98 4.08 -6.62
N ILE A 119 -6.98 3.65 -5.86
CA ILE A 119 -6.91 3.93 -4.43
C ILE A 119 -6.87 5.45 -4.18
N LEU A 120 -6.09 6.16 -4.99
CA LEU A 120 -6.00 7.62 -4.89
C LEU A 120 -7.30 8.33 -5.20
N ARG A 121 -8.19 7.70 -5.97
CA ARG A 121 -9.53 8.23 -6.23
C ARG A 121 -10.54 7.89 -5.15
N GLY A 122 -10.10 7.19 -4.10
CA GLY A 122 -10.97 6.81 -3.00
C GLY A 122 -11.59 5.43 -3.11
N GLU A 123 -11.19 4.64 -4.12
CA GLU A 123 -11.67 3.28 -4.27
C GLU A 123 -10.85 2.32 -3.42
N ILE A 124 -11.43 1.17 -3.12
CA ILE A 124 -10.69 0.08 -2.48
C ILE A 124 -10.26 -0.88 -3.57
N TYR A 125 -8.99 -1.26 -3.59
CA TYR A 125 -8.45 -2.15 -4.61
C TYR A 125 -7.78 -3.36 -3.99
N VAL A 126 -8.18 -4.54 -4.41
CA VAL A 126 -7.56 -5.81 -3.99
C VAL A 126 -7.11 -6.53 -5.25
N SER A 127 -5.92 -7.13 -5.20
CA SER A 127 -5.37 -7.90 -6.31
C SER A 127 -6.41 -8.86 -6.87
N GLU A 128 -6.49 -8.92 -8.20
CA GLU A 128 -7.47 -9.75 -8.89
C GLU A 128 -7.38 -11.23 -8.49
N GLU A 129 -6.19 -11.75 -8.30
CA GLU A 129 -6.00 -13.13 -7.89
C GLU A 129 -6.65 -13.41 -6.53
N LEU A 130 -6.57 -12.47 -5.60
CA LEU A 130 -7.20 -12.62 -4.30
C LEU A 130 -8.71 -12.55 -4.40
N ARG A 131 -9.21 -11.66 -5.23
CA ARG A 131 -10.65 -11.54 -5.45
C ARG A 131 -11.22 -12.82 -6.04
N SER A 132 -10.48 -13.47 -6.92
CA SER A 132 -10.88 -14.74 -7.51
C SER A 132 -10.95 -15.87 -6.50
N LEU A 133 -10.03 -15.88 -5.53
CA LEU A 133 -9.97 -16.93 -4.52
C LEU A 133 -11.09 -16.85 -3.48
N GLY A 134 -11.46 -15.64 -3.10
CA GLY A 134 -12.46 -15.45 -2.04
C GLY A 134 -13.50 -14.42 -2.41
N SER A 135 -14.02 -14.52 -3.61
CA SER A 135 -14.81 -13.47 -4.22
C SER A 135 -15.98 -12.99 -3.39
N SER A 136 -16.79 -13.89 -2.85
CA SER A 136 -18.00 -13.48 -2.11
C SER A 136 -17.68 -12.64 -0.88
N ASP A 137 -16.75 -13.10 -0.09
CA ASP A 137 -16.42 -12.45 1.18
C ASP A 137 -15.69 -11.13 0.97
N LEU A 138 -14.72 -11.10 0.06
CA LEU A 138 -13.99 -9.87 -0.21
C LEU A 138 -14.85 -8.83 -0.91
N GLN A 139 -15.75 -9.26 -1.78
CA GLN A 139 -16.66 -8.33 -2.43
C GLN A 139 -17.61 -7.67 -1.44
N ALA A 140 -18.03 -8.39 -0.44
CA ALA A 140 -18.88 -7.82 0.61
C ALA A 140 -18.10 -6.71 1.36
N ASP A 141 -16.80 -6.92 1.60
CA ASP A 141 -15.96 -5.92 2.25
C ASP A 141 -15.71 -4.70 1.36
N LEU A 142 -15.73 -4.89 0.04
CA LEU A 142 -15.49 -3.81 -0.92
C LEU A 142 -16.72 -2.94 -1.14
N MET A 143 -17.89 -3.43 -0.83
CA MET A 143 -19.14 -2.71 -1.05
C MET A 143 -19.56 -1.92 0.18
#